data_6ecbf6d20e0df13d1d17a1aaef317592
#
_entry.id   6ecbf6d20e0df13d1d17a1aaef317592
#
_cell.length_a   1.000
_cell.length_b   1.000
_cell.length_c   1.000
_cell.angle_alpha   90.00
_cell.angle_beta   90.00
_cell.angle_gamma   90.00
#
_symmetry.space_group_name_H-M   'P 1'
#
loop_
_entity.id
_entity.type
_entity.pdbx_description
1 polymer ?
#
loop_
_entity_poly.entity_id
_entity_poly.type
_entity_poly.pdbx_seq_one_letter_code
_entity_poly.pdbx_strand_id
1 'polypeptide(L)'
;MKQSEWKDRDIEDLVKKLPQINDDRTPQTIYAKIERQNKKTFIAVNRLIPTVAALAAIFIMVMLAPTVLNQFDENSMEKSEMKSTESSGGDSATNSVQDSLAKSDDKSDMIYDNDKEKMIEEKDNSGLNMTETEKDLQPTSAERLSLYEEDLEGQDYYSYGLVSPEAVPVPISIVDSPAEGEEGWLTRHEEIAAELPEGSWGMEDFLPLKGNFTLGDSKVIFTLDADHSYSGSSSVEYAFYHSLLYSFQHQDLNEVVLQEQDGSVPQFSSTGDFSKVNLKEEVHTAYYLYSPDGRERFLVPDNINRGNVKESIQAMKSPETSLFQSVIPKNINISVTESDEYLTINFLNELDIETLDNETAMEMIEGILLTSKSSGYERVQFENIKQESWNGFMFNEPIETPISPNKKTFKN
;
A
#
# COMPACT_ATOMS: atom_id res chain seq x y z
N MET A 1 -0.82 36.27 -31.68
CA MET A 1 0.26 35.96 -30.71
C MET A 1 1.51 35.65 -31.49
N LYS A 2 2.61 36.42 -31.32
CA LYS A 2 3.87 36.18 -32.02
C LYS A 2 4.63 35.09 -31.28
N GLN A 3 4.84 33.94 -31.94
CA GLN A 3 5.82 32.93 -31.50
C GLN A 3 7.21 33.58 -31.58
N SER A 4 7.91 33.68 -30.44
CA SER A 4 9.30 34.06 -30.40
C SER A 4 10.13 32.85 -30.83
N GLU A 5 10.66 32.89 -32.04
CA GLU A 5 11.69 31.92 -32.46
C GLU A 5 12.95 32.18 -31.64
N TRP A 6 13.28 31.27 -30.77
CA TRP A 6 14.57 31.25 -30.10
C TRP A 6 15.67 30.94 -31.12
N LYS A 7 16.64 31.83 -31.22
CA LYS A 7 17.80 31.58 -32.10
C LYS A 7 18.80 30.67 -31.35
N ASP A 8 19.42 29.79 -32.07
CA ASP A 8 20.41 28.83 -31.54
C ASP A 8 21.47 29.48 -30.63
N ARG A 9 21.84 30.73 -30.90
CA ARG A 9 22.77 31.52 -30.08
C ARG A 9 22.20 31.86 -28.66
N ASP A 10 20.91 32.08 -28.57
CA ASP A 10 20.28 32.44 -27.28
C ASP A 10 20.23 31.22 -26.38
N ILE A 11 20.06 30.02 -26.97
CA ILE A 11 20.11 28.72 -26.25
C ILE A 11 21.57 28.44 -25.84
N GLU A 12 22.55 28.65 -26.69
CA GLU A 12 23.96 28.47 -26.39
C GLU A 12 24.44 29.36 -25.25
N ASP A 13 23.99 30.63 -25.22
CA ASP A 13 24.29 31.57 -24.14
C ASP A 13 23.60 31.24 -22.81
N LEU A 14 22.42 30.61 -22.84
CA LEU A 14 21.75 30.10 -21.64
C LEU A 14 22.46 28.85 -21.08
N VAL A 15 22.89 27.93 -21.95
CA VAL A 15 23.65 26.76 -21.53
C VAL A 15 25.00 27.11 -20.93
N LYS A 16 25.68 28.15 -21.47
CA LYS A 16 26.95 28.65 -20.88
C LYS A 16 26.78 29.32 -19.50
N LYS A 17 25.57 29.74 -19.15
CA LYS A 17 25.26 30.34 -17.83
C LYS A 17 24.85 29.32 -16.77
N LEU A 18 24.69 28.05 -17.13
CA LEU A 18 24.44 26.99 -16.14
C LEU A 18 25.64 26.85 -15.21
N PRO A 19 25.42 26.69 -13.89
CA PRO A 19 26.51 26.45 -12.97
C PRO A 19 27.22 25.16 -13.35
N GLN A 20 28.56 25.21 -13.48
CA GLN A 20 29.36 24.01 -13.71
C GLN A 20 29.35 23.19 -12.42
N ILE A 21 28.71 22.03 -12.47
CA ILE A 21 28.73 21.04 -11.39
C ILE A 21 30.10 20.32 -11.51
N ASN A 22 31.05 20.70 -10.67
CA ASN A 22 32.29 19.93 -10.53
C ASN A 22 31.97 18.71 -9.65
N ASP A 23 31.99 17.52 -10.25
CA ASP A 23 31.95 16.28 -9.49
C ASP A 23 33.40 15.87 -9.14
N ASP A 24 33.83 16.17 -7.93
CA ASP A 24 35.15 15.85 -7.42
C ASP A 24 35.33 14.37 -7.03
N ARG A 25 34.34 13.54 -7.28
CA ARG A 25 34.41 12.10 -6.96
C ARG A 25 35.25 11.37 -7.98
N THR A 26 36.24 10.68 -7.52
CA THR A 26 37.09 9.85 -8.39
C THR A 26 36.33 8.61 -8.86
N PRO A 27 36.59 8.08 -10.07
CA PRO A 27 35.99 6.85 -10.56
C PRO A 27 36.11 5.69 -9.56
N GLN A 28 37.21 5.61 -8.82
CA GLN A 28 37.44 4.59 -7.82
C GLN A 28 36.48 4.68 -6.63
N THR A 29 36.09 5.89 -6.21
CA THR A 29 35.06 6.07 -5.15
C THR A 29 33.67 5.66 -5.62
N ILE A 30 33.36 5.88 -6.87
CA ILE A 30 32.08 5.45 -7.48
C ILE A 30 32.05 3.92 -7.59
N TYR A 31 33.09 3.29 -8.12
CA TYR A 31 33.21 1.83 -8.21
C TYR A 31 33.19 1.16 -6.83
N ALA A 32 33.87 1.70 -5.82
CA ALA A 32 33.85 1.16 -4.47
C ALA A 32 32.45 1.22 -3.81
N LYS A 33 31.63 2.21 -4.16
CA LYS A 33 30.25 2.34 -3.66
C LYS A 33 29.33 1.33 -4.35
N ILE A 34 29.47 1.11 -5.66
CA ILE A 34 28.74 0.10 -6.42
C ILE A 34 29.11 -1.32 -5.93
N GLU A 35 30.40 -1.57 -5.70
CA GLU A 35 30.87 -2.87 -5.22
C GLU A 35 30.41 -3.19 -3.79
N ARG A 36 30.22 -2.15 -2.93
CA ARG A 36 29.61 -2.31 -1.60
C ARG A 36 28.11 -2.57 -1.65
N GLN A 37 27.40 -2.01 -2.62
CA GLN A 37 25.96 -2.29 -2.81
C GLN A 37 25.74 -3.70 -3.37
N ASN A 38 26.66 -4.22 -4.19
CA ASN A 38 26.58 -5.58 -4.73
C ASN A 38 27.07 -6.68 -3.77
N LYS A 39 27.66 -6.34 -2.64
CA LYS A 39 27.90 -7.28 -1.54
C LYS A 39 26.63 -7.44 -0.70
N LYS A 40 25.50 -7.82 -1.33
CA LYS A 40 24.48 -8.59 -0.62
C LYS A 40 25.19 -9.85 -0.15
N THR A 41 25.32 -9.98 1.17
CA THR A 41 25.80 -11.20 1.83
C THR A 41 25.09 -12.39 1.22
N PHE A 42 25.79 -13.13 0.37
CA PHE A 42 25.46 -14.52 0.10
C PHE A 42 25.60 -15.23 1.44
N ILE A 43 24.54 -15.30 2.22
CA ILE A 43 24.41 -16.27 3.30
C ILE A 43 24.60 -17.59 2.60
N ALA A 44 25.65 -18.29 2.94
CA ALA A 44 25.98 -19.58 2.36
C ALA A 44 24.85 -20.56 2.69
N VAL A 45 23.90 -20.69 1.78
CA VAL A 45 22.72 -21.56 1.86
C VAL A 45 23.14 -23.03 2.03
N ASN A 46 24.39 -23.37 1.73
CA ASN A 46 24.93 -24.73 1.83
C ASN A 46 24.99 -25.33 3.24
N ARG A 47 24.74 -24.57 4.32
CA ARG A 47 24.68 -25.11 5.69
C ARG A 47 23.27 -25.27 6.24
N LEU A 48 22.22 -24.75 5.56
CA LEU A 48 20.85 -24.87 6.02
C LEU A 48 20.08 -26.06 5.38
N ILE A 49 20.55 -26.54 4.23
CA ILE A 49 19.89 -27.67 3.53
C ILE A 49 19.80 -28.95 4.40
N PRO A 50 20.84 -29.39 5.15
CA PRO A 50 20.70 -30.57 5.98
C PRO A 50 19.76 -30.40 7.18
N THR A 51 19.58 -29.18 7.71
CA THR A 51 18.68 -28.96 8.85
C THR A 51 17.22 -28.95 8.45
N VAL A 52 16.88 -28.43 7.27
CA VAL A 52 15.50 -28.46 6.74
C VAL A 52 15.09 -29.90 6.38
N ALA A 53 16.00 -30.69 5.80
CA ALA A 53 15.75 -32.10 5.52
C ALA A 53 15.55 -32.93 6.80
N ALA A 54 16.29 -32.63 7.88
CA ALA A 54 16.13 -33.29 9.17
C ALA A 54 14.79 -32.93 9.85
N LEU A 55 14.35 -31.69 9.76
CA LEU A 55 13.05 -31.27 10.28
C LEU A 55 11.89 -31.85 9.50
N ALA A 56 12.00 -31.96 8.17
CA ALA A 56 11.00 -32.64 7.34
C ALA A 56 10.89 -34.12 7.66
N ALA A 57 12.01 -34.80 7.90
CA ALA A 57 12.03 -36.23 8.29
C ALA A 57 11.37 -36.42 9.68
N ILE A 58 11.63 -35.58 10.64
CA ILE A 58 10.98 -35.58 11.96
C ILE A 58 9.48 -35.36 11.84
N PHE A 59 9.05 -34.42 11.00
CA PHE A 59 7.64 -34.10 10.77
C PHE A 59 6.90 -35.28 10.14
N ILE A 60 7.52 -36.00 9.18
CA ILE A 60 6.97 -37.21 8.58
C ILE A 60 6.88 -38.34 9.61
N MET A 61 7.89 -38.51 10.48
CA MET A 61 7.83 -39.48 11.57
C MET A 61 6.72 -39.20 12.56
N VAL A 62 6.48 -37.94 12.93
CA VAL A 62 5.41 -37.57 13.85
C VAL A 62 4.03 -37.77 13.20
N MET A 63 3.89 -37.55 11.90
CA MET A 63 2.63 -37.82 11.18
C MET A 63 2.33 -39.31 11.02
N LEU A 64 3.35 -40.18 10.92
CA LEU A 64 3.18 -41.61 10.78
C LEU A 64 3.10 -42.36 12.12
N ALA A 65 3.48 -41.73 13.24
CA ALA A 65 3.45 -42.30 14.57
C ALA A 65 2.07 -42.82 15.03
N PRO A 66 0.95 -42.10 14.76
CA PRO A 66 -0.35 -42.63 15.19
C PRO A 66 -0.82 -43.87 14.44
N THR A 67 -0.34 -44.12 13.23
CA THR A 67 -0.74 -45.30 12.44
C THR A 67 0.01 -46.57 12.83
N VAL A 68 1.18 -46.44 13.45
CA VAL A 68 1.98 -47.61 13.92
C VAL A 68 1.61 -48.01 15.36
N LEU A 69 1.18 -47.04 16.21
CA LEU A 69 0.79 -47.32 17.59
C LEU A 69 -0.58 -48.02 17.70
N ASN A 70 -1.46 -47.91 16.71
CA ASN A 70 -2.75 -48.57 16.71
C ASN A 70 -2.69 -50.05 16.22
N GLN A 71 -1.52 -50.60 15.86
CA GLN A 71 -1.35 -51.99 15.47
C GLN A 71 -0.75 -52.89 16.55
N PHE A 72 -0.44 -52.33 17.76
CA PHE A 72 0.20 -53.10 18.85
C PHE A 72 -0.65 -53.29 20.08
N ASP A 73 -1.93 -52.93 20.09
CA ASP A 73 -2.84 -53.10 21.23
C ASP A 73 -3.83 -54.27 21.04
N GLU A 74 -3.34 -55.43 20.60
CA GLU A 74 -4.01 -56.70 20.86
C GLU A 74 -2.94 -57.78 21.09
N ASN A 75 -2.40 -57.82 22.29
CA ASN A 75 -2.15 -59.05 23.08
C ASN A 75 -1.19 -58.81 24.24
N SER A 76 -1.73 -59.25 25.38
CA SER A 76 -1.10 -59.70 26.61
C SER A 76 -1.01 -58.71 27.79
N MET A 77 -1.97 -58.96 28.68
CA MET A 77 -1.81 -58.80 30.13
C MET A 77 -0.61 -59.63 30.62
N GLU A 78 0.27 -59.03 31.38
CA GLU A 78 0.64 -59.53 32.75
C GLU A 78 1.68 -58.63 33.43
N LYS A 79 1.30 -58.31 34.68
CA LYS A 79 2.05 -57.89 35.84
C LYS A 79 3.57 -57.80 35.79
N SER A 80 4.15 -56.70 36.26
CA SER A 80 4.86 -56.69 37.56
C SER A 80 5.36 -55.30 37.94
N GLU A 81 5.16 -55.04 39.22
CA GLU A 81 5.61 -53.87 39.99
C GLU A 81 7.14 -53.81 40.13
N MET A 82 7.60 -52.65 40.45
CA MET A 82 8.65 -52.27 41.41
C MET A 82 9.80 -51.42 40.93
N LYS A 83 9.82 -50.25 41.49
CA LYS A 83 10.81 -49.65 42.43
C LYS A 83 11.82 -48.69 41.88
N SER A 84 11.57 -47.47 42.30
CA SER A 84 12.48 -46.43 42.79
C SER A 84 14.00 -46.67 42.74
N THR A 85 14.77 -45.65 42.38
CA THR A 85 15.75 -45.02 43.26
C THR A 85 16.33 -43.76 42.65
N GLU A 86 16.34 -42.75 43.49
CA GLU A 86 17.07 -41.51 43.57
C GLU A 86 18.55 -41.56 43.21
N SER A 87 19.09 -40.43 42.83
CA SER A 87 20.18 -39.72 43.47
C SER A 87 20.83 -38.73 42.53
N SER A 88 20.65 -37.42 42.79
CA SER A 88 21.60 -36.46 43.41
C SER A 88 22.82 -36.20 42.53
N GLY A 89 23.13 -35.00 42.24
CA GLY A 89 23.63 -33.87 42.96
C GLY A 89 24.58 -33.12 42.09
N GLY A 90 24.62 -31.90 42.23
CA GLY A 90 25.57 -30.98 42.78
C GLY A 90 25.98 -29.95 41.70
N ASP A 91 25.62 -28.78 41.91
CA ASP A 91 26.28 -27.66 42.57
C ASP A 91 27.26 -26.81 41.78
N SER A 92 26.94 -25.54 41.84
CA SER A 92 27.81 -24.36 42.16
C SER A 92 28.56 -23.77 40.96
N ALA A 93 28.71 -22.51 40.84
CA ALA A 93 28.46 -21.29 41.62
C ALA A 93 28.85 -20.07 40.77
N THR A 94 28.10 -19.01 40.99
CA THR A 94 28.47 -17.62 41.15
C THR A 94 29.84 -17.13 40.69
N ASN A 95 29.86 -16.01 40.01
CA ASN A 95 30.41 -14.76 40.56
C ASN A 95 30.08 -13.51 39.73
N SER A 96 29.54 -12.57 40.43
CA SER A 96 29.42 -11.13 40.24
C SER A 96 30.79 -10.45 40.31
N VAL A 97 30.91 -9.24 39.75
CA VAL A 97 31.56 -8.00 40.23
C VAL A 97 31.49 -7.01 39.08
N GLN A 98 30.71 -5.99 39.05
CA GLN A 98 30.72 -4.67 39.69
C GLN A 98 31.95 -3.80 39.37
N ASP A 99 31.60 -2.62 38.88
CA ASP A 99 32.11 -1.27 39.15
C ASP A 99 33.20 -0.69 38.22
N SER A 100 33.01 0.47 37.66
CA SER A 100 33.27 1.80 38.18
C SER A 100 33.23 2.89 37.10
N LEU A 101 32.48 3.88 37.41
CA LEU A 101 32.58 5.33 37.23
C LEU A 101 33.85 5.92 36.57
N ALA A 102 33.67 6.85 35.64
CA ALA A 102 34.32 8.16 35.69
C ALA A 102 33.58 9.22 34.87
N LYS A 103 33.27 10.30 35.52
CA LYS A 103 32.84 11.60 35.01
C LYS A 103 33.94 12.33 34.27
N SER A 104 33.61 13.18 33.31
CA SER A 104 34.18 14.51 33.22
C SER A 104 33.23 15.47 32.49
N ASP A 105 32.95 16.54 33.20
CA ASP A 105 32.31 17.77 32.76
C ASP A 105 33.23 18.51 31.76
N ASP A 106 32.68 19.20 30.79
CA ASP A 106 33.13 20.55 30.51
C ASP A 106 32.02 21.38 29.87
N LYS A 107 31.80 22.55 30.46
CA LYS A 107 30.94 23.65 30.05
C LYS A 107 31.68 24.55 29.08
N SER A 108 30.97 25.12 28.12
CA SER A 108 31.17 26.52 27.77
C SER A 108 29.91 27.17 27.23
N ASP A 109 29.43 28.11 28.01
CA ASP A 109 28.47 29.16 27.68
C ASP A 109 29.03 30.06 26.58
N MET A 110 28.17 30.50 25.68
CA MET A 110 28.26 31.86 25.13
C MET A 110 26.86 32.43 24.86
N ILE A 111 26.56 33.40 25.69
CA ILE A 111 25.49 34.40 25.61
C ILE A 111 25.87 35.42 24.54
N TYR A 112 24.93 35.85 23.70
CA TYR A 112 24.85 37.20 23.20
C TYR A 112 23.39 37.64 23.05
N ASP A 113 23.20 38.69 23.53
CA ASP A 113 22.30 39.66 24.10
C ASP A 113 21.54 40.44 23.03
N ASN A 114 20.43 40.86 23.48
CA ASN A 114 19.39 41.77 23.05
C ASN A 114 19.93 43.09 22.45
N ASP A 115 19.21 43.65 21.45
CA ASP A 115 18.84 45.05 21.52
C ASP A 115 17.65 45.43 20.61
N LYS A 116 16.88 46.29 21.23
CA LYS A 116 15.66 46.92 20.86
C LYS A 116 15.82 48.10 19.89
N GLU A 117 14.62 48.56 19.45
CA GLU A 117 14.14 49.92 19.12
C GLU A 117 14.02 50.21 17.61
N LYS A 118 13.04 50.86 17.07
CA LYS A 118 11.96 51.80 17.53
C LYS A 118 10.94 52.02 16.40
N MET A 119 9.77 52.39 16.86
CA MET A 119 8.60 52.96 16.10
C MET A 119 8.96 54.14 15.18
N ILE A 120 8.24 54.23 14.06
CA ILE A 120 7.70 55.53 13.56
C ILE A 120 6.29 55.31 13.02
N GLU A 121 5.34 55.99 13.64
CA GLU A 121 4.00 56.31 13.11
C GLU A 121 4.09 57.35 12.00
N GLU A 122 3.26 57.20 10.96
CA GLU A 122 2.55 58.32 10.40
C GLU A 122 1.27 57.93 9.67
N LYS A 123 0.20 58.58 10.04
CA LYS A 123 -1.13 58.58 9.46
C LYS A 123 -1.10 59.10 8.04
N ASP A 124 -1.87 58.56 7.12
CA ASP A 124 -2.90 59.36 6.50
C ASP A 124 -4.08 58.58 5.95
N ASN A 125 -5.18 59.28 5.93
CA ASN A 125 -6.56 58.85 5.87
C ASN A 125 -7.07 59.00 4.45
N SER A 126 -7.62 57.95 3.84
CA SER A 126 -8.68 58.15 2.85
C SER A 126 -9.55 56.87 2.76
N GLY A 127 -10.79 57.07 3.17
CA GLY A 127 -11.79 56.01 3.22
C GLY A 127 -12.20 55.49 1.84
N LEU A 128 -12.33 54.18 1.77
CA LEU A 128 -13.23 53.50 0.87
C LEU A 128 -13.90 52.40 1.65
N ASN A 129 -15.20 52.57 1.85
CA ASN A 129 -16.09 51.51 2.33
C ASN A 129 -16.03 50.31 1.40
N MET A 130 -15.34 49.27 1.79
CA MET A 130 -15.60 47.90 1.31
C MET A 130 -16.37 47.20 2.40
N THR A 131 -17.63 46.95 2.14
CA THR A 131 -18.45 45.98 2.85
C THR A 131 -17.76 44.63 2.72
N GLU A 132 -16.94 44.25 3.71
CA GLU A 132 -16.54 42.87 3.88
C GLU A 132 -17.80 42.07 4.23
N THR A 133 -18.32 41.39 3.23
CA THR A 133 -19.15 40.25 3.47
C THR A 133 -18.20 39.22 4.12
N GLU A 134 -18.32 39.05 5.43
CA GLU A 134 -17.82 37.87 6.11
C GLU A 134 -18.46 36.68 5.38
N LYS A 135 -17.72 36.11 4.42
CA LYS A 135 -17.99 34.79 3.91
C LYS A 135 -17.63 33.86 5.07
N ASP A 136 -18.65 33.38 5.75
CA ASP A 136 -18.51 32.21 6.63
C ASP A 136 -17.66 31.16 5.85
N LEU A 137 -16.39 31.08 6.22
CA LEU A 137 -15.54 29.94 5.85
C LEU A 137 -16.05 28.77 6.69
N GLN A 138 -17.14 28.14 6.23
CA GLN A 138 -17.44 26.79 6.66
C GLN A 138 -16.20 25.96 6.30
N PRO A 139 -15.66 25.16 7.20
CA PRO A 139 -14.59 24.25 6.85
C PRO A 139 -15.12 23.39 5.70
N THR A 140 -14.50 23.51 4.53
CA THR A 140 -14.81 22.64 3.38
C THR A 140 -14.56 21.22 3.85
N SER A 141 -15.62 20.41 3.91
CA SER A 141 -15.49 18.97 4.18
C SER A 141 -14.54 18.38 3.14
N ALA A 142 -13.58 17.56 3.57
CA ALA A 142 -12.78 16.81 2.63
C ALA A 142 -13.69 15.85 1.86
N GLU A 143 -13.49 15.77 0.56
CA GLU A 143 -14.18 14.78 -0.27
C GLU A 143 -13.64 13.38 0.04
N ARG A 144 -14.53 12.39 0.16
CA ARG A 144 -14.13 10.98 0.30
C ARG A 144 -13.47 10.50 -0.97
N LEU A 145 -12.32 9.85 -0.83
CA LEU A 145 -11.55 9.33 -1.95
C LEU A 145 -12.08 7.96 -2.42
N SER A 146 -12.66 7.19 -1.50
CA SER A 146 -13.10 5.82 -1.75
C SER A 146 -14.59 5.77 -2.10
N LEU A 147 -15.00 4.66 -2.71
CA LEU A 147 -16.39 4.37 -3.07
C LEU A 147 -17.07 3.58 -1.96
N TYR A 148 -18.24 4.03 -1.51
CA TYR A 148 -19.08 3.38 -0.52
C TYR A 148 -20.41 2.95 -1.11
N GLU A 149 -21.13 2.04 -0.43
CA GLU A 149 -22.44 1.53 -0.87
C GLU A 149 -23.46 2.66 -1.09
N GLU A 150 -23.44 3.65 -0.20
CA GLU A 150 -24.29 4.84 -0.28
C GLU A 150 -24.06 5.70 -1.52
N ASP A 151 -22.88 5.64 -2.12
CA ASP A 151 -22.53 6.40 -3.33
C ASP A 151 -23.19 5.83 -4.59
N LEU A 152 -23.62 4.58 -4.55
CA LEU A 152 -24.16 3.91 -5.74
C LEU A 152 -25.54 4.42 -6.12
N GLU A 153 -26.42 4.73 -5.15
CA GLU A 153 -27.79 5.25 -5.40
C GLU A 153 -28.57 4.46 -6.47
N GLY A 154 -28.31 3.14 -6.58
CA GLY A 154 -28.91 2.25 -7.59
C GLY A 154 -28.19 2.26 -8.94
N GLN A 155 -26.98 2.79 -9.01
CA GLN A 155 -26.06 2.69 -10.14
C GLN A 155 -25.11 1.50 -9.96
N ASP A 156 -24.43 1.10 -11.03
CA ASP A 156 -23.35 0.13 -11.01
C ASP A 156 -22.00 0.85 -10.84
N TYR A 157 -20.98 0.09 -10.49
CA TYR A 157 -19.60 0.60 -10.48
C TYR A 157 -18.68 -0.29 -11.32
N TYR A 158 -17.65 0.35 -11.84
CA TYR A 158 -16.66 -0.25 -12.72
C TYR A 158 -15.28 0.09 -12.16
N SER A 159 -14.49 -0.95 -11.89
CA SER A 159 -13.14 -0.79 -11.36
C SER A 159 -12.11 -0.93 -12.46
N TYR A 160 -10.99 -0.22 -12.33
CA TYR A 160 -9.88 -0.24 -13.28
C TYR A 160 -8.55 -0.19 -12.56
N GLY A 161 -7.56 -0.88 -13.08
CA GLY A 161 -6.18 -0.75 -12.68
C GLY A 161 -5.43 0.13 -13.67
N LEU A 162 -5.28 1.43 -13.36
CA LEU A 162 -4.47 2.35 -14.13
C LEU A 162 -2.98 2.12 -13.87
N VAL A 163 -2.12 2.62 -14.73
CA VAL A 163 -0.68 2.47 -14.61
C VAL A 163 -0.01 3.85 -14.69
N SER A 164 0.83 4.19 -13.73
CA SER A 164 1.59 5.43 -13.75
C SER A 164 2.88 5.32 -14.58
N PRO A 165 3.52 6.45 -14.91
CA PRO A 165 4.84 6.46 -15.59
C PRO A 165 5.93 5.68 -14.84
N GLU A 166 5.83 5.56 -13.52
CA GLU A 166 6.73 4.76 -12.68
C GLU A 166 6.33 3.27 -12.61
N ALA A 167 5.37 2.85 -13.44
CA ALA A 167 4.78 1.51 -13.45
C ALA A 167 4.12 1.12 -12.11
N VAL A 168 3.58 2.09 -11.36
CA VAL A 168 2.77 1.85 -10.18
C VAL A 168 1.34 1.58 -10.63
N PRO A 169 0.75 0.40 -10.32
CA PRO A 169 -0.64 0.13 -10.63
C PRO A 169 -1.53 0.85 -9.61
N VAL A 170 -2.50 1.61 -10.10
CA VAL A 170 -3.40 2.46 -9.29
C VAL A 170 -4.84 2.02 -9.50
N PRO A 171 -5.51 1.44 -8.48
CA PRO A 171 -6.92 1.09 -8.58
C PRO A 171 -7.79 2.34 -8.55
N ILE A 172 -8.80 2.40 -9.42
CA ILE A 172 -9.84 3.43 -9.41
C ILE A 172 -11.23 2.80 -9.59
N SER A 173 -12.26 3.56 -9.25
CA SER A 173 -13.66 3.17 -9.44
C SER A 173 -14.46 4.29 -10.09
N ILE A 174 -15.31 3.91 -11.04
CA ILE A 174 -16.24 4.77 -11.75
C ILE A 174 -17.67 4.30 -11.44
N VAL A 175 -18.53 5.22 -11.03
CA VAL A 175 -19.97 4.95 -10.88
C VAL A 175 -20.68 5.36 -12.17
N ASP A 176 -21.49 4.48 -12.73
CA ASP A 176 -22.24 4.72 -13.96
C ASP A 176 -23.58 3.98 -13.94
N SER A 177 -24.39 4.22 -14.96
CA SER A 177 -25.73 3.64 -15.11
C SER A 177 -25.67 2.10 -15.09
N PRO A 178 -26.70 1.44 -14.51
CA PRO A 178 -26.76 -0.01 -14.47
C PRO A 178 -26.75 -0.61 -15.88
N ALA A 179 -25.97 -1.68 -16.06
CA ALA A 179 -25.94 -2.45 -17.29
C ALA A 179 -26.99 -3.58 -17.27
N GLU A 180 -27.47 -3.99 -18.45
CA GLU A 180 -28.43 -5.10 -18.58
C GLU A 180 -27.71 -6.45 -18.60
N GLY A 181 -27.62 -7.11 -17.43
CA GLY A 181 -27.00 -8.43 -17.27
C GLY A 181 -25.48 -8.42 -17.30
N GLU A 182 -24.88 -9.58 -17.08
CA GLU A 182 -23.41 -9.73 -16.98
C GLU A 182 -22.66 -9.37 -18.28
N GLU A 183 -23.20 -9.78 -19.44
CA GLU A 183 -22.61 -9.41 -20.74
C GLU A 183 -22.70 -7.90 -20.99
N GLY A 184 -23.80 -7.26 -20.59
CA GLY A 184 -23.97 -5.82 -20.67
C GLY A 184 -22.99 -5.08 -19.76
N TRP A 185 -22.76 -5.60 -18.55
CA TRP A 185 -21.76 -5.06 -17.63
C TRP A 185 -20.34 -5.09 -18.24
N LEU A 186 -19.92 -6.23 -18.81
CA LEU A 186 -18.60 -6.34 -19.43
C LEU A 186 -18.45 -5.40 -20.63
N THR A 187 -19.47 -5.30 -21.48
CA THR A 187 -19.48 -4.36 -22.61
C THR A 187 -19.32 -2.92 -22.12
N ARG A 188 -20.09 -2.53 -21.08
CA ARG A 188 -19.98 -1.18 -20.51
C ARG A 188 -18.63 -0.93 -19.86
N HIS A 189 -18.03 -1.92 -19.19
CA HIS A 189 -16.70 -1.86 -18.65
C HIS A 189 -15.66 -1.54 -19.77
N GLU A 190 -15.72 -2.21 -20.92
CA GLU A 190 -14.82 -1.95 -22.05
C GLU A 190 -15.05 -0.56 -22.67
N GLU A 191 -16.31 -0.11 -22.81
CA GLU A 191 -16.64 1.23 -23.29
C GLU A 191 -16.05 2.32 -22.39
N ILE A 192 -16.26 2.20 -21.08
CA ILE A 192 -15.69 3.16 -20.11
C ILE A 192 -14.17 3.14 -20.16
N ALA A 193 -13.53 1.95 -20.23
CA ALA A 193 -12.10 1.82 -20.32
C ALA A 193 -11.49 2.61 -21.50
N ALA A 194 -12.19 2.64 -22.64
CA ALA A 194 -11.76 3.36 -23.84
C ALA A 194 -11.90 4.91 -23.74
N GLU A 195 -12.67 5.39 -22.75
CA GLU A 195 -12.97 6.82 -22.57
C GLU A 195 -12.26 7.43 -21.34
N LEU A 196 -11.53 6.62 -20.53
CA LEU A 196 -10.86 7.09 -19.33
C LEU A 196 -9.83 8.18 -19.65
N PRO A 197 -9.87 9.32 -18.96
CA PRO A 197 -8.92 10.41 -19.20
C PRO A 197 -7.61 10.19 -18.41
N GLU A 198 -6.94 9.04 -18.63
CA GLU A 198 -5.76 8.59 -17.88
C GLU A 198 -4.68 9.66 -17.76
N GLY A 199 -4.32 10.29 -18.86
CA GLY A 199 -3.30 11.36 -18.88
C GLY A 199 -3.68 12.58 -18.05
N SER A 200 -4.99 12.90 -17.87
CA SER A 200 -5.42 14.00 -17.00
C SER A 200 -5.23 13.69 -15.52
N TRP A 201 -5.16 12.41 -15.16
CA TRP A 201 -4.89 11.91 -13.82
C TRP A 201 -3.41 11.57 -13.57
N GLY A 202 -2.53 11.90 -14.53
CA GLY A 202 -1.09 11.64 -14.43
C GLY A 202 -0.71 10.19 -14.71
N MET A 203 -1.59 9.41 -15.36
CA MET A 203 -1.35 8.02 -15.72
C MET A 203 -0.87 7.89 -17.17
N GLU A 204 -0.27 6.73 -17.48
CA GLU A 204 0.03 6.33 -18.84
C GLU A 204 -1.26 5.93 -19.58
N ASP A 205 -1.25 6.02 -20.91
CA ASP A 205 -2.31 5.53 -21.79
C ASP A 205 -2.21 3.99 -21.89
N PHE A 206 -2.76 3.31 -20.90
CA PHE A 206 -2.64 1.86 -20.71
C PHE A 206 -3.92 1.10 -21.05
N LEU A 207 -5.07 1.73 -20.86
CA LEU A 207 -6.39 1.18 -21.18
C LEU A 207 -6.95 1.78 -22.49
N PRO A 208 -7.78 1.03 -23.25
CA PRO A 208 -8.18 -0.36 -23.01
C PRO A 208 -7.03 -1.34 -23.22
N LEU A 209 -7.04 -2.44 -22.49
CA LEU A 209 -6.01 -3.48 -22.68
C LEU A 209 -6.08 -4.08 -24.10
N LYS A 210 -4.91 -4.40 -24.68
CA LYS A 210 -4.79 -5.01 -26.00
C LYS A 210 -5.20 -6.48 -25.96
N GLY A 211 -6.46 -6.74 -26.23
CA GLY A 211 -7.08 -8.05 -26.20
C GLY A 211 -8.58 -7.95 -26.10
N ASN A 212 -9.24 -9.07 -25.93
CA ASN A 212 -10.69 -9.16 -25.85
C ASN A 212 -11.09 -9.92 -24.58
N PHE A 213 -12.06 -9.39 -23.86
CA PHE A 213 -12.67 -10.07 -22.73
C PHE A 213 -13.89 -10.87 -23.15
N THR A 214 -14.06 -12.05 -22.55
CA THR A 214 -15.27 -12.85 -22.63
C THR A 214 -15.64 -13.40 -21.27
N LEU A 215 -16.94 -13.45 -20.94
CA LEU A 215 -17.41 -14.03 -19.70
C LEU A 215 -17.48 -15.55 -19.79
N GLY A 216 -17.14 -16.21 -18.69
CA GLY A 216 -17.35 -17.63 -18.45
C GLY A 216 -18.00 -17.81 -17.08
N ASP A 217 -18.22 -19.05 -16.66
CA ASP A 217 -18.79 -19.35 -15.34
C ASP A 217 -17.85 -18.83 -14.23
N SER A 218 -18.25 -17.75 -13.53
CA SER A 218 -17.50 -17.09 -12.43
C SER A 218 -16.05 -16.68 -12.81
N LYS A 219 -15.78 -16.40 -14.07
CA LYS A 219 -14.47 -15.95 -14.55
C LYS A 219 -14.58 -15.06 -15.79
N VAL A 220 -13.54 -14.28 -16.01
CA VAL A 220 -13.30 -13.58 -17.27
C VAL A 220 -12.17 -14.29 -18.01
N ILE A 221 -12.31 -14.45 -19.33
CA ILE A 221 -11.25 -14.92 -20.21
C ILE A 221 -10.74 -13.72 -20.98
N PHE A 222 -9.45 -13.44 -20.87
CA PHE A 222 -8.77 -12.40 -21.61
C PHE A 222 -7.89 -13.02 -22.71
N THR A 223 -8.29 -12.81 -23.97
CA THR A 223 -7.53 -13.27 -25.13
C THR A 223 -6.64 -12.12 -25.62
N LEU A 224 -5.32 -12.28 -25.48
CA LEU A 224 -4.36 -11.24 -25.85
C LEU A 224 -4.30 -11.00 -27.36
N ASP A 225 -4.10 -9.76 -27.76
CA ASP A 225 -3.78 -9.43 -29.15
C ASP A 225 -2.34 -9.82 -29.47
N ALA A 226 -2.09 -10.25 -30.70
CA ALA A 226 -0.78 -10.73 -31.13
C ALA A 226 0.32 -9.65 -31.07
N ASP A 227 -0.04 -8.37 -31.05
CA ASP A 227 0.86 -7.22 -30.97
C ASP A 227 0.94 -6.59 -29.57
N HIS A 228 0.44 -7.29 -28.55
CA HIS A 228 0.55 -6.81 -27.15
C HIS A 228 2.02 -6.64 -26.72
N SER A 229 2.27 -5.73 -25.77
CA SER A 229 3.62 -5.45 -25.26
C SER A 229 3.79 -5.76 -23.77
N TYR A 230 2.87 -6.56 -23.18
CA TYR A 230 2.84 -6.80 -21.74
C TYR A 230 3.98 -7.67 -21.21
N SER A 231 4.69 -8.40 -22.06
CA SER A 231 5.85 -9.25 -21.70
C SER A 231 7.21 -8.55 -21.86
N GLY A 232 7.24 -7.22 -21.95
CA GLY A 232 8.45 -6.47 -22.25
C GLY A 232 9.48 -6.36 -21.12
N SER A 233 9.03 -6.33 -19.87
CA SER A 233 9.88 -6.26 -18.66
C SER A 233 9.09 -6.67 -17.42
N SER A 234 9.78 -6.98 -16.34
CA SER A 234 9.14 -7.34 -15.06
C SER A 234 8.20 -6.26 -14.51
N SER A 235 8.50 -4.98 -14.71
CA SER A 235 7.63 -3.88 -14.28
C SER A 235 6.37 -3.78 -15.13
N VAL A 236 6.47 -4.02 -16.45
CA VAL A 236 5.30 -4.04 -17.34
C VAL A 236 4.42 -5.27 -17.04
N GLU A 237 5.02 -6.44 -16.83
CA GLU A 237 4.29 -7.65 -16.43
C GLU A 237 3.57 -7.46 -15.08
N TYR A 238 4.24 -6.84 -14.13
CA TYR A 238 3.67 -6.48 -12.82
C TYR A 238 2.49 -5.51 -12.96
N ALA A 239 2.65 -4.45 -13.75
CA ALA A 239 1.60 -3.47 -14.00
C ALA A 239 0.39 -4.12 -14.69
N PHE A 240 0.61 -4.97 -15.69
CA PHE A 240 -0.44 -5.70 -16.40
C PHE A 240 -1.20 -6.67 -15.48
N TYR A 241 -0.48 -7.45 -14.64
CA TYR A 241 -1.09 -8.32 -13.64
C TYR A 241 -2.04 -7.54 -12.72
N HIS A 242 -1.58 -6.42 -12.16
CA HIS A 242 -2.38 -5.63 -11.23
C HIS A 242 -3.47 -4.82 -11.92
N SER A 243 -3.26 -4.42 -13.19
CA SER A 243 -4.33 -3.81 -13.98
C SER A 243 -5.53 -4.76 -14.12
N LEU A 244 -5.28 -6.04 -14.44
CA LEU A 244 -6.32 -7.06 -14.48
C LEU A 244 -6.92 -7.33 -13.09
N LEU A 245 -6.08 -7.48 -12.06
CA LEU A 245 -6.53 -7.72 -10.70
C LEU A 245 -7.50 -6.63 -10.24
N TYR A 246 -7.09 -5.36 -10.34
CA TYR A 246 -7.90 -4.23 -9.88
C TYR A 246 -9.17 -3.99 -10.71
N SER A 247 -9.15 -4.37 -12.00
CA SER A 247 -10.31 -4.24 -12.85
C SER A 247 -11.44 -5.21 -12.49
N PHE A 248 -11.12 -6.36 -11.85
CA PHE A 248 -12.09 -7.43 -11.64
C PHE A 248 -12.21 -7.94 -10.20
N GLN A 249 -11.28 -7.60 -9.28
CA GLN A 249 -11.26 -8.17 -7.91
C GLN A 249 -12.50 -7.86 -7.06
N HIS A 250 -13.22 -6.77 -7.37
CA HIS A 250 -14.41 -6.35 -6.64
C HIS A 250 -15.71 -6.89 -7.26
N GLN A 251 -15.61 -7.70 -8.31
CA GLN A 251 -16.73 -8.38 -8.94
C GLN A 251 -16.92 -9.79 -8.38
N ASP A 252 -18.09 -10.36 -8.57
CA ASP A 252 -18.36 -11.75 -8.15
C ASP A 252 -17.75 -12.76 -9.12
N LEU A 253 -16.45 -12.63 -9.32
CA LEU A 253 -15.61 -13.46 -10.19
C LEU A 253 -14.49 -14.11 -9.36
N ASN A 254 -14.01 -15.27 -9.80
CA ASN A 254 -12.93 -15.99 -9.11
C ASN A 254 -11.56 -15.74 -9.74
N GLU A 255 -11.50 -15.62 -11.05
CA GLU A 255 -10.23 -15.50 -11.78
C GLU A 255 -10.40 -14.81 -13.14
N VAL A 256 -9.32 -14.18 -13.61
CA VAL A 256 -9.14 -13.82 -15.01
C VAL A 256 -8.20 -14.84 -15.64
N VAL A 257 -8.70 -15.59 -16.63
CA VAL A 257 -7.90 -16.58 -17.38
C VAL A 257 -7.29 -15.90 -18.60
N LEU A 258 -6.00 -16.06 -18.82
CA LEU A 258 -5.28 -15.51 -19.96
C LEU A 258 -5.02 -16.57 -21.02
N GLN A 259 -5.19 -16.19 -22.28
CA GLN A 259 -4.86 -17.05 -23.42
C GLN A 259 -4.39 -16.24 -24.62
N GLU A 260 -3.60 -16.86 -25.48
CA GLU A 260 -3.27 -16.36 -26.81
C GLU A 260 -4.43 -16.56 -27.78
N GLN A 261 -4.33 -16.02 -29.01
CA GLN A 261 -5.36 -16.16 -30.05
C GLN A 261 -5.65 -17.61 -30.44
N ASP A 262 -4.67 -18.52 -30.27
CA ASP A 262 -4.80 -19.95 -30.55
C ASP A 262 -5.26 -20.77 -29.33
N GLY A 263 -5.56 -20.10 -28.19
CA GLY A 263 -5.97 -20.69 -26.94
C GLY A 263 -4.83 -21.25 -26.07
N SER A 264 -3.58 -21.07 -26.47
CA SER A 264 -2.42 -21.46 -25.65
C SER A 264 -2.21 -20.50 -24.47
N VAL A 265 -1.46 -20.95 -23.47
CA VAL A 265 -1.08 -20.13 -22.31
C VAL A 265 0.01 -19.15 -22.74
N PRO A 266 -0.17 -17.83 -22.46
CA PRO A 266 0.82 -16.82 -22.78
C PRO A 266 2.15 -17.05 -22.03
N GLN A 267 3.26 -16.78 -22.74
CA GLN A 267 4.62 -16.88 -22.20
C GLN A 267 5.19 -15.48 -21.98
N PHE A 268 5.38 -15.11 -20.72
CA PHE A 268 5.98 -13.84 -20.33
C PHE A 268 7.47 -13.98 -19.99
N SER A 269 8.25 -12.94 -20.25
CA SER A 269 9.71 -12.99 -20.14
C SER A 269 10.21 -13.15 -18.71
N SER A 270 9.51 -12.59 -17.72
CA SER A 270 9.88 -12.64 -16.30
C SER A 270 9.05 -13.65 -15.50
N THR A 271 7.76 -13.76 -15.80
CA THR A 271 6.82 -14.62 -15.08
C THR A 271 6.80 -16.05 -15.62
N GLY A 272 7.16 -16.26 -16.90
CA GLY A 272 7.01 -17.56 -17.60
C GLY A 272 5.57 -17.77 -18.04
N ASP A 273 5.01 -18.98 -17.78
CA ASP A 273 3.61 -19.29 -18.07
C ASP A 273 2.67 -18.42 -17.25
N PHE A 274 1.94 -17.51 -17.91
CA PHE A 274 1.00 -16.63 -17.26
C PHE A 274 -0.44 -17.00 -17.63
N SER A 275 -0.98 -17.99 -16.93
CA SER A 275 -2.28 -18.59 -17.28
C SER A 275 -3.47 -17.86 -16.65
N LYS A 276 -3.31 -17.18 -15.50
CA LYS A 276 -4.43 -16.56 -14.79
C LYS A 276 -4.02 -15.56 -13.72
N VAL A 277 -4.97 -14.69 -13.36
CA VAL A 277 -4.98 -13.83 -12.17
C VAL A 277 -6.06 -14.35 -11.23
N ASN A 278 -5.70 -14.66 -9.98
CA ASN A 278 -6.64 -15.05 -8.94
C ASN A 278 -7.25 -13.79 -8.30
N LEU A 279 -8.58 -13.67 -8.29
CA LEU A 279 -9.29 -12.48 -7.81
C LEU A 279 -9.75 -12.59 -6.35
N LYS A 280 -9.70 -13.78 -5.75
CA LYS A 280 -10.19 -14.05 -4.39
C LYS A 280 -9.07 -14.35 -3.40
N GLU A 281 -7.83 -14.03 -3.76
CA GLU A 281 -6.70 -14.20 -2.84
C GLU A 281 -6.71 -13.06 -1.81
N GLU A 282 -6.76 -13.42 -0.54
CA GLU A 282 -6.60 -12.46 0.56
C GLU A 282 -5.13 -12.04 0.64
N VAL A 283 -4.89 -10.75 0.53
CA VAL A 283 -3.55 -10.17 0.58
C VAL A 283 -3.51 -9.09 1.65
N HIS A 284 -2.78 -9.33 2.74
CA HIS A 284 -2.60 -8.34 3.80
C HIS A 284 -1.64 -7.23 3.35
N THR A 285 -2.14 -6.30 2.54
CA THR A 285 -1.37 -5.19 1.96
C THR A 285 -1.66 -3.88 2.69
N ALA A 286 -0.69 -2.97 2.71
CA ALA A 286 -0.85 -1.64 3.28
C ALA A 286 -1.17 -0.62 2.19
N TYR A 287 -2.13 0.26 2.45
CA TYR A 287 -2.47 1.38 1.57
C TYR A 287 -1.67 2.62 1.94
N TYR A 288 -1.20 3.31 0.92
CA TYR A 288 -0.40 4.53 1.00
C TYR A 288 -0.96 5.59 0.08
N LEU A 289 -0.56 6.84 0.32
CA LEU A 289 -0.83 7.91 -0.61
C LEU A 289 0.19 7.88 -1.74
N TYR A 290 -0.30 7.96 -2.96
CA TYR A 290 0.46 8.09 -4.19
C TYR A 290 -0.01 9.30 -5.00
N SER A 291 0.93 10.05 -5.57
CA SER A 291 0.63 11.20 -6.43
C SER A 291 1.60 11.21 -7.61
N PRO A 292 1.17 10.77 -8.80
CA PRO A 292 2.06 10.62 -9.95
C PRO A 292 2.61 11.97 -10.47
N ASP A 293 1.80 13.02 -10.40
CA ASP A 293 2.13 14.34 -10.95
C ASP A 293 2.07 15.47 -9.91
N GLY A 294 1.86 15.14 -8.65
CA GLY A 294 1.74 16.10 -7.53
C GLY A 294 0.41 16.85 -7.48
N ARG A 295 -0.56 16.55 -8.35
CA ARG A 295 -1.90 17.18 -8.38
C ARG A 295 -2.98 16.21 -7.93
N GLU A 296 -3.04 15.05 -8.57
CA GLU A 296 -3.97 13.98 -8.20
C GLU A 296 -3.39 13.15 -7.05
N ARG A 297 -4.27 12.70 -6.17
CA ARG A 297 -3.91 11.90 -4.98
C ARG A 297 -4.72 10.62 -4.98
N PHE A 298 -4.05 9.49 -4.74
CA PHE A 298 -4.64 8.16 -4.79
C PHE A 298 -4.23 7.35 -3.56
N LEU A 299 -5.15 6.57 -3.02
CA LEU A 299 -4.86 5.53 -2.04
C LEU A 299 -4.51 4.25 -2.79
N VAL A 300 -3.27 3.79 -2.68
CA VAL A 300 -2.72 2.70 -3.47
C VAL A 300 -2.13 1.63 -2.56
N PRO A 301 -2.46 0.34 -2.77
CA PRO A 301 -1.83 -0.75 -2.03
C PRO A 301 -0.39 -0.96 -2.51
N ASP A 302 0.51 -1.28 -1.61
CA ASP A 302 1.90 -1.58 -1.97
C ASP A 302 2.11 -3.02 -2.48
N ASN A 303 1.06 -3.85 -2.46
CA ASN A 303 1.07 -5.23 -2.91
C ASN A 303 2.10 -6.15 -2.21
N ILE A 304 2.51 -5.77 -1.00
CA ILE A 304 3.38 -6.60 -0.16
C ILE A 304 2.51 -7.35 0.84
N ASN A 305 2.43 -8.67 0.72
CA ASN A 305 1.70 -9.51 1.66
C ASN A 305 2.47 -9.63 2.99
N ARG A 306 1.89 -9.13 4.09
CA ARG A 306 2.52 -9.06 5.41
C ARG A 306 2.07 -10.14 6.40
N GLY A 307 1.30 -11.09 5.98
CA GLY A 307 0.87 -12.21 6.83
C GLY A 307 -0.25 -11.89 7.83
N ASN A 308 -0.47 -10.63 8.24
CA ASN A 308 -1.59 -10.22 9.08
C ASN A 308 -1.87 -8.72 8.97
N VAL A 309 -3.12 -8.33 9.31
CA VAL A 309 -3.60 -6.95 9.24
C VAL A 309 -2.82 -5.98 10.15
N LYS A 310 -2.37 -6.44 11.31
CA LYS A 310 -1.65 -5.59 12.26
C LYS A 310 -0.32 -5.11 11.69
N GLU A 311 0.42 -5.98 11.00
CA GLU A 311 1.67 -5.62 10.32
C GLU A 311 1.40 -4.65 9.16
N SER A 312 0.30 -4.85 8.42
CA SER A 312 -0.11 -3.94 7.34
C SER A 312 -0.45 -2.54 7.86
N ILE A 313 -1.27 -2.44 8.91
CA ILE A 313 -1.60 -1.15 9.54
C ILE A 313 -0.35 -0.45 10.10
N GLN A 314 0.59 -1.19 10.69
CA GLN A 314 1.84 -0.61 11.19
C GLN A 314 2.74 -0.11 10.06
N ALA A 315 2.77 -0.81 8.93
CA ALA A 315 3.55 -0.43 7.76
C ALA A 315 3.10 0.90 7.15
N MET A 316 1.81 1.24 7.22
CA MET A 316 1.24 2.50 6.68
C MET A 316 1.94 3.77 7.19
N LYS A 317 2.69 3.71 8.28
CA LYS A 317 3.47 4.83 8.84
C LYS A 317 4.81 5.06 8.15
N SER A 318 5.32 4.08 7.41
CA SER A 318 6.68 4.11 6.85
C SER A 318 6.73 3.30 5.56
N PRO A 319 6.41 3.90 4.41
CA PRO A 319 6.49 3.22 3.12
C PRO A 319 7.92 2.77 2.81
N GLU A 320 8.06 1.64 2.14
CA GLU A 320 9.36 1.06 1.78
C GLU A 320 10.04 1.79 0.60
N THR A 321 9.26 2.55 -0.16
CA THR A 321 9.74 3.31 -1.31
C THR A 321 9.44 4.79 -1.17
N SER A 322 10.21 5.64 -1.84
CA SER A 322 9.96 7.09 -1.89
C SER A 322 8.82 7.48 -2.84
N LEU A 323 8.25 6.53 -3.57
CA LEU A 323 7.07 6.76 -4.43
C LEU A 323 5.81 6.98 -3.60
N PHE A 324 5.73 6.35 -2.44
CA PHE A 324 4.57 6.42 -1.57
C PHE A 324 4.78 7.38 -0.40
N GLN A 325 3.67 7.96 0.06
CA GLN A 325 3.62 8.77 1.27
C GLN A 325 2.80 8.05 2.34
N SER A 326 3.23 8.21 3.59
CA SER A 326 2.54 7.66 4.75
C SER A 326 1.16 8.31 4.90
N VAL A 327 0.10 7.52 5.05
CA VAL A 327 -1.25 8.01 5.37
C VAL A 327 -1.48 8.16 6.88
N ILE A 328 -0.66 7.51 7.71
CA ILE A 328 -0.71 7.68 9.17
C ILE A 328 0.42 8.60 9.59
N PRO A 329 0.12 9.79 10.16
CA PRO A 329 1.14 10.70 10.68
C PRO A 329 2.05 10.03 11.72
N LYS A 330 3.35 10.32 11.69
CA LYS A 330 4.37 9.66 12.53
C LYS A 330 4.11 9.77 14.03
N ASN A 331 3.48 10.86 14.47
CA ASN A 331 3.13 11.13 15.86
C ASN A 331 1.87 10.39 16.35
N ILE A 332 1.07 9.83 15.46
CA ILE A 332 -0.14 9.07 15.81
C ILE A 332 0.26 7.60 16.03
N ASN A 333 0.01 7.09 17.24
CA ASN A 333 0.28 5.71 17.60
C ASN A 333 -1.02 4.94 17.75
N ILE A 334 -1.05 3.75 17.16
CA ILE A 334 -2.24 2.90 17.04
C ILE A 334 -1.92 1.52 17.58
N SER A 335 -2.90 0.91 18.26
CA SER A 335 -2.94 -0.53 18.51
C SER A 335 -4.09 -1.15 17.75
N VAL A 336 -3.90 -2.40 17.30
CA VAL A 336 -4.88 -3.15 16.50
C VAL A 336 -5.31 -4.37 17.29
N THR A 337 -6.62 -4.58 17.40
CA THR A 337 -7.24 -5.77 18.01
C THR A 337 -8.18 -6.41 16.99
N GLU A 338 -8.01 -7.71 16.77
CA GLU A 338 -8.78 -8.50 15.83
C GLU A 338 -9.97 -9.17 16.55
N SER A 339 -11.14 -9.17 15.90
CA SER A 339 -12.31 -9.96 16.29
C SER A 339 -12.96 -10.56 15.04
N ASP A 340 -13.86 -11.51 15.22
CA ASP A 340 -14.58 -12.14 14.11
C ASP A 340 -15.60 -11.20 13.43
N GLU A 341 -15.99 -10.10 14.10
CA GLU A 341 -17.03 -9.19 13.60
C GLU A 341 -16.46 -7.93 12.97
N TYR A 342 -15.38 -7.38 13.53
CA TYR A 342 -14.73 -6.14 13.07
C TYR A 342 -13.30 -6.03 13.59
N LEU A 343 -12.51 -5.20 12.91
CA LEU A 343 -11.19 -4.82 13.37
C LEU A 343 -11.30 -3.60 14.29
N THR A 344 -10.62 -3.61 15.45
CA THR A 344 -10.55 -2.44 16.33
C THR A 344 -9.22 -1.71 16.13
N ILE A 345 -9.31 -0.43 15.82
CA ILE A 345 -8.19 0.52 15.74
C ILE A 345 -8.28 1.47 16.91
N ASN A 346 -7.40 1.30 17.91
CA ASN A 346 -7.36 2.16 19.08
C ASN A 346 -6.18 3.13 19.01
N PHE A 347 -6.46 4.42 19.04
CA PHE A 347 -5.43 5.46 19.13
C PHE A 347 -4.90 5.52 20.55
N LEU A 348 -3.59 5.32 20.75
CA LEU A 348 -2.98 5.23 22.08
C LEU A 348 -3.06 6.53 22.90
N ASN A 349 -3.13 7.65 22.21
CA ASN A 349 -3.50 8.95 22.77
C ASN A 349 -4.82 9.38 22.15
N GLU A 350 -5.69 10.05 22.92
CA GLU A 350 -6.93 10.57 22.38
C GLU A 350 -6.66 11.41 21.14
N LEU A 351 -7.28 11.03 20.02
CA LEU A 351 -7.16 11.72 18.74
C LEU A 351 -8.25 12.77 18.61
N ASP A 352 -7.87 14.04 18.61
CA ASP A 352 -8.74 15.11 18.15
C ASP A 352 -8.55 15.25 16.62
N ILE A 353 -9.46 14.61 15.83
CA ILE A 353 -9.33 14.53 14.37
C ILE A 353 -9.40 15.90 13.71
N GLU A 354 -10.08 16.88 14.33
CA GLU A 354 -10.18 18.26 13.85
C GLU A 354 -8.87 19.05 13.97
N THR A 355 -7.87 18.52 14.67
CA THR A 355 -6.52 19.11 14.71
C THR A 355 -5.65 18.75 13.52
N LEU A 356 -6.05 17.74 12.75
CA LEU A 356 -5.42 17.40 11.48
C LEU A 356 -6.00 18.28 10.37
N ASP A 357 -5.24 18.48 9.30
CA ASP A 357 -5.87 19.00 8.08
C ASP A 357 -6.85 17.94 7.53
N ASN A 358 -7.91 18.40 6.88
CA ASN A 358 -9.02 17.55 6.46
C ASN A 358 -8.59 16.47 5.45
N GLU A 359 -7.64 16.75 4.57
CA GLU A 359 -7.14 15.78 3.59
C GLU A 359 -6.36 14.67 4.29
N THR A 360 -5.41 15.03 5.17
CA THR A 360 -4.64 14.06 5.96
C THR A 360 -5.54 13.18 6.84
N ALA A 361 -6.57 13.77 7.46
CA ALA A 361 -7.54 13.02 8.27
C ALA A 361 -8.33 12.03 7.42
N MET A 362 -8.81 12.46 6.24
CA MET A 362 -9.54 11.60 5.30
C MET A 362 -8.67 10.44 4.81
N GLU A 363 -7.47 10.73 4.33
CA GLU A 363 -6.52 9.74 3.84
C GLU A 363 -6.13 8.72 4.90
N MET A 364 -5.99 9.15 6.15
CA MET A 364 -5.70 8.26 7.27
C MET A 364 -6.87 7.31 7.54
N ILE A 365 -8.09 7.82 7.66
CA ILE A 365 -9.27 6.99 7.95
C ILE A 365 -9.53 6.02 6.80
N GLU A 366 -9.60 6.52 5.56
CA GLU A 366 -9.88 5.67 4.40
C GLU A 366 -8.75 4.70 4.09
N GLY A 367 -7.49 5.11 4.24
CA GLY A 367 -6.35 4.22 4.11
C GLY A 367 -6.39 3.05 5.11
N ILE A 368 -6.78 3.32 6.37
CA ILE A 368 -6.97 2.27 7.40
C ILE A 368 -8.13 1.35 7.01
N LEU A 369 -9.27 1.90 6.57
CA LEU A 369 -10.42 1.11 6.13
C LEU A 369 -10.07 0.19 4.95
N LEU A 370 -9.36 0.71 3.93
CA LEU A 370 -8.93 -0.06 2.76
C LEU A 370 -7.90 -1.15 3.12
N THR A 371 -6.95 -0.84 4.01
CA THR A 371 -5.98 -1.82 4.53
C THR A 371 -6.68 -2.93 5.31
N SER A 372 -7.72 -2.59 6.08
CA SER A 372 -8.54 -3.56 6.81
C SER A 372 -9.33 -4.45 5.84
N LYS A 373 -9.94 -3.84 4.80
CA LYS A 373 -10.66 -4.59 3.76
C LYS A 373 -9.76 -5.57 3.02
N SER A 374 -8.54 -5.18 2.64
CA SER A 374 -7.59 -6.08 1.96
C SER A 374 -7.22 -7.30 2.81
N SER A 375 -7.45 -7.22 4.13
CA SER A 375 -7.24 -8.29 5.10
C SER A 375 -8.52 -9.02 5.48
N GLY A 376 -9.62 -8.85 4.73
CA GLY A 376 -10.88 -9.57 4.92
C GLY A 376 -11.84 -8.97 5.93
N TYR A 377 -11.58 -7.75 6.47
CA TYR A 377 -12.49 -7.09 7.40
C TYR A 377 -13.48 -6.20 6.67
N GLU A 378 -14.77 -6.44 6.88
CA GLU A 378 -15.85 -5.62 6.32
C GLU A 378 -16.16 -4.38 7.18
N ARG A 379 -15.76 -4.38 8.46
CA ARG A 379 -16.01 -3.27 9.39
C ARG A 379 -14.81 -2.97 10.28
N VAL A 380 -14.66 -1.69 10.65
CA VAL A 380 -13.60 -1.21 11.54
C VAL A 380 -14.20 -0.33 12.64
N GLN A 381 -13.91 -0.66 13.89
CA GLN A 381 -14.21 0.20 15.04
C GLN A 381 -13.00 1.07 15.35
N PHE A 382 -13.19 2.38 15.33
CA PHE A 382 -12.19 3.33 15.82
C PHE A 382 -12.45 3.66 17.28
N GLU A 383 -11.42 3.61 18.11
CA GLU A 383 -11.49 3.93 19.53
C GLU A 383 -10.54 5.06 19.89
N ASN A 384 -10.91 5.80 20.93
CA ASN A 384 -10.16 6.93 21.48
C ASN A 384 -10.00 8.10 20.49
N ILE A 385 -11.08 8.35 19.70
CA ILE A 385 -11.30 9.58 18.93
C ILE A 385 -12.22 10.47 19.75
N LYS A 386 -11.91 11.75 19.83
CA LYS A 386 -12.65 12.75 20.62
C LYS A 386 -14.05 13.02 20.06
N GLN A 387 -14.17 13.08 18.73
CA GLN A 387 -15.43 13.33 18.04
C GLN A 387 -16.27 12.06 17.93
N GLU A 388 -17.59 12.17 18.11
CA GLU A 388 -18.52 11.08 17.84
C GLU A 388 -18.75 10.87 16.34
N SER A 389 -18.60 11.94 15.53
CA SER A 389 -18.70 11.89 14.07
C SER A 389 -17.80 12.93 13.43
N TRP A 390 -17.35 12.63 12.22
CA TRP A 390 -16.57 13.54 11.39
C TRP A 390 -16.72 13.17 9.91
N ASN A 391 -17.07 14.15 9.08
CA ASN A 391 -17.14 14.04 7.62
C ASN A 391 -17.91 12.80 7.10
N GLY A 392 -19.02 12.46 7.77
CA GLY A 392 -19.89 11.32 7.44
C GLY A 392 -19.49 10.00 8.09
N PHE A 393 -18.35 9.92 8.80
CA PHE A 393 -17.99 8.76 9.62
C PHE A 393 -18.56 8.89 11.03
N MET A 394 -19.14 7.80 11.56
CA MET A 394 -19.67 7.69 12.90
C MET A 394 -18.74 6.82 13.73
N PHE A 395 -17.95 7.41 14.64
CA PHE A 395 -16.91 6.68 15.40
C PHE A 395 -17.44 5.93 16.64
N ASN A 396 -18.69 6.14 17.00
CA ASN A 396 -19.36 5.42 18.10
C ASN A 396 -19.84 4.02 17.73
N GLU A 397 -19.73 3.63 16.47
CA GLU A 397 -20.09 2.30 15.94
C GLU A 397 -19.07 1.84 14.89
N PRO A 398 -18.99 0.52 14.59
CA PRO A 398 -18.11 0.03 13.54
C PRO A 398 -18.49 0.60 12.16
N ILE A 399 -17.50 1.18 11.49
CA ILE A 399 -17.64 1.77 10.15
C ILE A 399 -17.43 0.69 9.11
N GLU A 400 -18.30 0.62 8.11
CA GLU A 400 -18.14 -0.26 6.97
C GLU A 400 -16.95 0.16 6.10
N THR A 401 -16.19 -0.83 5.62
CA THR A 401 -15.08 -0.58 4.71
C THR A 401 -15.60 -0.19 3.33
N PRO A 402 -14.87 0.66 2.58
CA PRO A 402 -15.33 1.06 1.25
C PRO A 402 -15.41 -0.12 0.29
N ILE A 403 -16.28 -0.04 -0.71
CA ILE A 403 -16.38 -1.04 -1.78
C ILE A 403 -15.06 -1.12 -2.55
N SER A 404 -14.52 0.05 -2.93
CA SER A 404 -13.34 0.16 -3.77
C SER A 404 -12.63 1.51 -3.52
N PRO A 405 -11.31 1.61 -3.76
CA PRO A 405 -10.57 2.87 -3.60
C PRO A 405 -10.79 3.82 -4.77
N ASN A 406 -10.44 5.10 -4.53
CA ASN A 406 -10.25 6.13 -5.54
C ASN A 406 -11.43 6.34 -6.49
N LYS A 407 -12.61 6.68 -5.91
CA LYS A 407 -13.79 7.05 -6.67
C LYS A 407 -13.47 8.23 -7.60
N LYS A 408 -13.68 8.05 -8.89
CA LYS A 408 -13.51 9.08 -9.91
C LYS A 408 -14.82 9.33 -10.66
N THR A 409 -15.02 10.57 -11.05
CA THR A 409 -16.09 10.98 -11.94
C THR A 409 -15.48 11.63 -13.16
N PHE A 410 -15.94 11.26 -14.34
CA PHE A 410 -15.66 12.02 -15.55
C PHE A 410 -16.97 12.18 -16.32
N LYS A 411 -17.07 13.33 -16.98
CA LYS A 411 -18.26 13.62 -17.82
C LYS A 411 -17.90 13.27 -19.24
N ASN A 412 -18.72 12.41 -19.84
CA ASN A 412 -18.73 12.19 -21.28
C ASN A 412 -19.15 13.47 -22.02
#